data_61d3dc027e284247691aaaae00eef0b4
#
_entry.id   61d3dc027e284247691aaaae00eef0b4
#
_cell.length_a   1.000
_cell.length_b   1.000
_cell.length_c   1.000
_cell.angle_alpha   90.00
_cell.angle_beta   90.00
_cell.angle_gamma   90.00
#
_symmetry.space_group_name_H-M   'P 1'
#
loop_
_entity.id
_entity.type
_entity.pdbx_description
1 polymer ?
#
loop_
_entity_poly.entity_id
_entity_poly.type
_entity_poly.pdbx_seq_one_letter_code
_entity_poly.pdbx_strand_id
1 'polypeptide(L)'
;LQQYQVRGKVTGLALAAGAREAGNTLPGLSGASVDVEMTQAGGKASLAIASGGLVLPGVFEEPVLPLDQLSAEVRWQVDGPRLAVQASNVRFSNADAQGELRASWRTSDAGQGPRFSRFPGVMDLAGTLVRADGTRVHRYLPLSLPAESRHYVRDAILSGSASDVQFRVKGDLRDLPFNDPSQGDFRIAARVRDVTYAYVPPRLQPTGALPWPALTQLAGELIFERSSMQVRGATGGFAGTPGVRLAKVEAQIPDLSHTVVAVN
;
A
#
# COMPACT_ATOMS: atom_id res chain seq x y z
N LEU A 1 -2.26 11.88 -38.73
CA LEU A 1 -2.70 11.79 -37.31
C LEU A 1 -3.53 13.03 -37.02
N GLN A 2 -4.84 12.84 -36.72
CA GLN A 2 -5.70 13.95 -36.33
C GLN A 2 -5.25 14.45 -34.95
N GLN A 3 -4.94 15.74 -34.85
CA GLN A 3 -4.69 16.39 -33.57
C GLN A 3 -6.04 16.74 -32.95
N TYR A 4 -6.19 16.45 -31.66
CA TYR A 4 -7.36 16.86 -30.89
C TYR A 4 -6.95 17.54 -29.59
N GLN A 5 -7.79 18.42 -29.12
CA GLN A 5 -7.72 19.01 -27.79
C GLN A 5 -9.09 18.91 -27.15
N VAL A 6 -9.14 18.42 -25.92
CA VAL A 6 -10.36 18.31 -25.13
C VAL A 6 -10.16 19.09 -23.84
N ARG A 7 -11.13 19.90 -23.48
CA ARG A 7 -11.24 20.55 -22.18
C ARG A 7 -12.67 20.38 -21.69
N GLY A 8 -12.84 19.99 -20.45
CA GLY A 8 -14.17 19.81 -19.88
C GLY A 8 -14.17 19.51 -18.41
N LYS A 9 -15.33 19.70 -17.81
CA LYS A 9 -15.60 19.32 -16.42
C LYS A 9 -16.71 18.27 -16.41
N VAL A 10 -16.48 17.20 -15.67
CA VAL A 10 -17.43 16.10 -15.50
C VAL A 10 -17.67 15.91 -14.00
N THR A 11 -18.93 15.76 -13.61
CA THR A 11 -19.33 15.45 -12.22
C THR A 11 -20.04 14.11 -12.17
N GLY A 12 -19.88 13.38 -11.05
CA GLY A 12 -20.48 12.05 -10.90
C GLY A 12 -19.89 11.01 -11.84
N LEU A 13 -18.64 11.21 -12.28
CA LEU A 13 -17.96 10.28 -13.18
C LEU A 13 -17.81 8.91 -12.51
N ALA A 14 -18.21 7.88 -13.24
CA ALA A 14 -17.92 6.49 -12.91
C ALA A 14 -17.24 5.83 -14.13
N LEU A 15 -16.10 5.24 -13.89
CA LEU A 15 -15.37 4.42 -14.86
C LEU A 15 -15.33 2.98 -14.34
N ALA A 16 -15.86 2.07 -15.12
CA ALA A 16 -15.79 0.65 -14.78
C ALA A 16 -14.32 0.17 -14.87
N ALA A 17 -13.91 -0.60 -13.87
CA ALA A 17 -12.67 -1.35 -13.99
C ALA A 17 -12.82 -2.38 -15.12
N GLY A 18 -11.77 -2.57 -15.92
CA GLY A 18 -11.82 -3.45 -17.08
C GLY A 18 -10.61 -4.36 -17.18
N ALA A 19 -10.79 -5.54 -17.78
CA ALA A 19 -9.68 -6.35 -18.24
C ALA A 19 -9.24 -5.86 -19.62
N ARG A 20 -7.94 -5.67 -19.82
CA ARG A 20 -7.34 -5.55 -21.15
C ARG A 20 -6.81 -6.90 -21.62
N GLU A 21 -6.72 -7.08 -22.91
CA GLU A 21 -5.98 -8.20 -23.49
C GLU A 21 -4.55 -8.25 -22.89
N ALA A 22 -4.02 -9.43 -22.66
CA ALA A 22 -2.72 -9.71 -22.04
C ALA A 22 -2.62 -9.50 -20.51
N GLY A 23 -3.72 -9.68 -19.76
CA GLY A 23 -3.67 -9.71 -18.28
C GLY A 23 -3.54 -8.37 -17.59
N ASN A 24 -3.50 -7.25 -18.34
CA ASN A 24 -3.50 -5.91 -17.78
C ASN A 24 -4.93 -5.48 -17.43
N THR A 25 -5.12 -4.97 -16.23
CA THR A 25 -6.39 -4.43 -15.77
C THR A 25 -6.38 -2.90 -15.80
N LEU A 26 -7.52 -2.30 -16.15
CA LEU A 26 -7.72 -0.86 -16.02
C LEU A 26 -8.33 -0.56 -14.66
N PRO A 27 -7.79 0.42 -13.93
CA PRO A 27 -8.44 0.91 -12.72
C PRO A 27 -9.82 1.47 -13.02
N GLY A 28 -10.74 1.28 -12.06
CA GLY A 28 -12.03 1.95 -12.06
C GLY A 28 -12.10 3.03 -11.00
N LEU A 29 -13.07 3.93 -11.12
CA LEU A 29 -13.39 4.92 -10.11
C LEU A 29 -14.87 5.23 -10.11
N SER A 30 -15.39 5.73 -8.99
CA SER A 30 -16.78 6.15 -8.85
C SER A 30 -16.90 7.42 -8.00
N GLY A 31 -17.95 8.21 -8.25
CA GLY A 31 -18.23 9.41 -7.49
C GLY A 31 -17.28 10.56 -7.76
N ALA A 32 -16.56 10.56 -8.87
CA ALA A 32 -15.53 11.53 -9.16
C ALA A 32 -16.07 12.79 -9.86
N SER A 33 -15.52 13.93 -9.48
CA SER A 33 -15.56 15.17 -10.25
C SER A 33 -14.18 15.41 -10.84
N VAL A 34 -14.13 15.64 -12.15
CA VAL A 34 -12.87 15.78 -12.90
C VAL A 34 -12.94 17.04 -13.76
N ASP A 35 -11.93 17.87 -13.65
CA ASP A 35 -11.66 18.96 -14.60
C ASP A 35 -10.42 18.54 -15.42
N VAL A 36 -10.57 18.41 -16.73
CA VAL A 36 -9.58 17.81 -17.61
C VAL A 36 -9.24 18.70 -18.79
N GLU A 37 -7.95 18.77 -19.08
CA GLU A 37 -7.42 19.28 -20.35
C GLU A 37 -6.49 18.22 -20.93
N MET A 38 -6.75 17.75 -22.15
CA MET A 38 -5.94 16.72 -22.77
C MET A 38 -5.82 16.86 -24.28
N THR A 39 -4.77 16.28 -24.79
CA THR A 39 -4.46 16.09 -26.21
C THR A 39 -4.09 14.63 -26.45
N GLN A 40 -3.80 14.24 -27.69
CA GLN A 40 -3.26 12.91 -28.01
C GLN A 40 -1.90 12.63 -27.36
N ALA A 41 -1.14 13.67 -26.99
CA ALA A 41 0.20 13.52 -26.40
C ALA A 41 0.19 13.49 -24.86
N GLY A 42 -0.97 13.76 -24.24
CA GLY A 42 -1.09 13.76 -22.78
C GLY A 42 -2.08 14.79 -22.28
N GLY A 43 -2.06 15.03 -20.97
CA GLY A 43 -2.98 15.97 -20.37
C GLY A 43 -2.73 16.21 -18.89
N LYS A 44 -3.64 16.95 -18.31
CA LYS A 44 -3.74 17.20 -16.86
C LYS A 44 -5.19 17.12 -16.44
N ALA A 45 -5.41 16.73 -15.20
CA ALA A 45 -6.72 16.71 -14.59
C ALA A 45 -6.62 17.05 -13.11
N SER A 46 -7.63 17.77 -12.60
CA SER A 46 -7.92 17.88 -11.19
C SER A 46 -9.03 16.90 -10.86
N LEU A 47 -8.80 16.02 -9.90
CA LEU A 47 -9.72 14.97 -9.48
C LEU A 47 -10.18 15.23 -8.06
N ALA A 48 -11.49 15.13 -7.82
CA ALA A 48 -12.09 15.14 -6.50
C ALA A 48 -13.14 14.03 -6.37
N ILE A 49 -13.12 13.30 -5.27
CA ILE A 49 -14.15 12.35 -4.87
C ILE A 49 -14.67 12.78 -3.50
N ALA A 50 -15.98 12.87 -3.37
CA ALA A 50 -16.68 13.04 -2.11
C ALA A 50 -17.69 11.89 -2.01
N SER A 51 -17.33 10.83 -1.30
CA SER A 51 -18.07 9.57 -1.23
C SER A 51 -18.09 8.80 -2.57
N GLY A 52 -17.13 7.88 -2.71
CA GLY A 52 -16.95 7.09 -3.92
C GLY A 52 -15.94 5.97 -3.69
N GLY A 53 -15.19 5.61 -4.73
CA GLY A 53 -14.18 4.57 -4.59
C GLY A 53 -13.23 4.46 -5.78
N LEU A 54 -12.11 3.82 -5.51
CA LEU A 54 -11.18 3.32 -6.51
C LEU A 54 -11.31 1.81 -6.62
N VAL A 55 -11.27 1.29 -7.83
CA VAL A 55 -11.26 -0.15 -8.10
C VAL A 55 -9.94 -0.49 -8.77
N LEU A 56 -9.12 -1.29 -8.09
CA LEU A 56 -7.76 -1.64 -8.51
C LEU A 56 -7.63 -3.17 -8.67
N PRO A 57 -8.22 -3.75 -9.74
CA PRO A 57 -8.16 -5.19 -9.97
C PRO A 57 -6.73 -5.65 -10.17
N GLY A 58 -6.38 -6.82 -9.61
CA GLY A 58 -5.04 -7.38 -9.73
C GLY A 58 -3.97 -6.71 -8.86
N VAL A 59 -4.33 -5.69 -8.07
CA VAL A 59 -3.41 -5.05 -7.11
C VAL A 59 -3.61 -5.58 -5.71
N PHE A 60 -4.85 -5.60 -5.24
CA PHE A 60 -5.23 -6.02 -3.89
C PHE A 60 -6.24 -7.17 -3.94
N GLU A 61 -6.31 -7.94 -2.86
CA GLU A 61 -7.28 -9.04 -2.72
C GLU A 61 -8.73 -8.50 -2.70
N GLU A 62 -8.93 -7.38 -1.99
CA GLU A 62 -10.15 -6.58 -2.07
C GLU A 62 -9.90 -5.41 -3.03
N PRO A 63 -10.32 -5.51 -4.31
CA PRO A 63 -9.95 -4.51 -5.30
C PRO A 63 -10.65 -3.16 -5.14
N VAL A 64 -11.74 -3.11 -4.38
CA VAL A 64 -12.52 -1.88 -4.14
C VAL A 64 -12.03 -1.19 -2.89
N LEU A 65 -11.50 0.02 -3.05
CA LEU A 65 -11.10 0.90 -1.97
C LEU A 65 -12.15 2.02 -1.81
N PRO A 66 -13.04 1.93 -0.83
CA PRO A 66 -13.99 3.01 -0.53
C PRO A 66 -13.23 4.28 -0.15
N LEU A 67 -13.74 5.43 -0.56
CA LEU A 67 -13.17 6.74 -0.27
C LEU A 67 -14.28 7.67 0.24
N ASP A 68 -14.07 8.25 1.41
CA ASP A 68 -14.89 9.36 1.90
C ASP A 68 -14.50 10.64 1.17
N GLN A 69 -13.19 10.84 0.98
CA GLN A 69 -12.65 11.98 0.26
C GLN A 69 -11.37 11.58 -0.50
N LEU A 70 -11.21 12.15 -1.68
CA LEU A 70 -9.96 12.18 -2.43
C LEU A 70 -9.85 13.49 -3.18
N SER A 71 -8.68 14.11 -3.16
CA SER A 71 -8.30 15.17 -4.08
C SER A 71 -6.94 14.89 -4.66
N ALA A 72 -6.74 15.16 -5.95
CA ALA A 72 -5.47 14.96 -6.62
C ALA A 72 -5.33 15.85 -7.86
N GLU A 73 -4.11 16.22 -8.17
CA GLU A 73 -3.71 16.74 -9.47
C GLU A 73 -2.97 15.67 -10.23
N VAL A 74 -3.44 15.34 -11.41
CA VAL A 74 -2.86 14.28 -12.24
C VAL A 74 -2.37 14.88 -13.56
N ARG A 75 -1.18 14.50 -13.99
CA ARG A 75 -0.62 14.79 -15.30
C ARG A 75 -0.17 13.51 -15.96
N TRP A 76 -0.36 13.38 -17.25
CA TRP A 76 0.14 12.25 -17.99
C TRP A 76 0.72 12.67 -19.35
N GLN A 77 1.64 11.87 -19.84
CA GLN A 77 2.28 12.02 -21.14
C GLN A 77 2.26 10.68 -21.86
N VAL A 78 1.97 10.74 -23.15
CA VAL A 78 1.97 9.59 -24.05
C VAL A 78 2.95 9.88 -25.19
N ASP A 79 4.00 9.07 -25.28
CA ASP A 79 5.01 9.15 -26.33
C ASP A 79 5.17 7.76 -26.95
N GLY A 80 4.45 7.53 -28.04
CA GLY A 80 4.34 6.22 -28.65
C GLY A 80 3.92 5.15 -27.64
N PRO A 81 4.78 4.14 -27.40
CA PRO A 81 4.49 3.10 -26.42
C PRO A 81 4.76 3.50 -24.96
N ARG A 82 5.37 4.65 -24.73
CA ARG A 82 5.71 5.14 -23.37
C ARG A 82 4.54 5.91 -22.79
N LEU A 83 4.19 5.57 -21.56
CA LEU A 83 3.21 6.28 -20.76
C LEU A 83 3.87 6.70 -19.44
N ALA A 84 3.74 7.96 -19.08
CA ALA A 84 4.12 8.49 -17.79
C ALA A 84 2.92 9.18 -17.15
N VAL A 85 2.74 8.95 -15.85
CA VAL A 85 1.68 9.54 -15.03
C VAL A 85 2.30 10.12 -13.77
N GLN A 86 1.89 11.32 -13.40
CA GLN A 86 2.28 11.99 -12.17
C GLN A 86 1.03 12.40 -11.42
N ALA A 87 0.93 12.03 -10.15
CA ALA A 87 -0.09 12.50 -9.22
C ALA A 87 0.57 13.33 -8.12
N SER A 88 0.10 14.52 -7.91
CA SER A 88 0.57 15.46 -6.90
C SER A 88 -0.58 15.98 -6.06
N ASN A 89 -0.26 16.53 -4.87
CA ASN A 89 -1.25 17.06 -3.93
C ASN A 89 -2.38 16.06 -3.62
N VAL A 90 -2.04 14.77 -3.62
CA VAL A 90 -3.02 13.72 -3.34
C VAL A 90 -3.31 13.71 -1.84
N ARG A 91 -4.57 13.97 -1.49
CA ARG A 91 -5.09 13.84 -0.13
C ARG A 91 -6.27 12.91 -0.14
N PHE A 92 -6.33 12.02 0.82
CA PHE A 92 -7.42 11.06 0.90
C PHE A 92 -7.82 10.74 2.34
N SER A 93 -9.05 10.33 2.50
CA SER A 93 -9.56 9.74 3.73
C SER A 93 -10.58 8.65 3.43
N ASN A 94 -10.56 7.62 4.25
CA ASN A 94 -11.60 6.60 4.36
C ASN A 94 -11.68 6.06 5.80
N ALA A 95 -12.51 5.07 6.03
CA ALA A 95 -12.62 4.43 7.34
C ALA A 95 -11.29 3.88 7.83
N ASP A 96 -10.45 3.34 6.95
CA ASP A 96 -9.22 2.63 7.27
C ASP A 96 -8.04 3.58 7.50
N ALA A 97 -7.92 4.67 6.73
CA ALA A 97 -6.75 5.55 6.75
C ALA A 97 -7.05 6.99 6.31
N GLN A 98 -6.16 7.90 6.67
CA GLN A 98 -6.16 9.30 6.20
C GLN A 98 -4.73 9.77 6.00
N GLY A 99 -4.47 10.42 4.88
CA GLY A 99 -3.13 10.91 4.59
C GLY A 99 -3.01 11.66 3.28
N GLU A 100 -1.75 11.87 2.92
CA GLU A 100 -1.37 12.54 1.68
C GLU A 100 -0.20 11.80 1.02
N LEU A 101 -0.15 11.89 -0.30
CA LEU A 101 0.93 11.28 -1.07
C LEU A 101 1.24 12.04 -2.36
N ARG A 102 2.37 11.73 -2.93
CA ARG A 102 2.72 12.01 -4.32
C ARG A 102 3.19 10.73 -4.99
N ALA A 103 2.89 10.59 -6.27
CA ALA A 103 3.31 9.45 -7.05
C ALA A 103 3.74 9.88 -8.45
N SER A 104 4.76 9.26 -8.98
CA SER A 104 5.02 9.22 -10.40
C SER A 104 5.20 7.77 -10.84
N TRP A 105 4.65 7.46 -11.98
CA TRP A 105 4.74 6.14 -12.57
C TRP A 105 5.01 6.26 -14.07
N ARG A 106 5.83 5.38 -14.59
CA ARG A 106 6.06 5.26 -16.03
C ARG A 106 6.19 3.80 -16.43
N THR A 107 5.90 3.53 -17.68
CA THR A 107 6.22 2.23 -18.26
C THR A 107 7.72 1.95 -18.14
N SER A 108 8.11 0.70 -17.86
CA SER A 108 9.51 0.28 -17.89
C SER A 108 10.06 0.40 -19.33
N ASP A 109 11.36 0.59 -19.45
CA ASP A 109 12.00 0.63 -20.75
C ASP A 109 11.88 -0.73 -21.44
N ALA A 110 11.56 -0.70 -22.74
CA ALA A 110 11.46 -1.90 -23.55
C ALA A 110 12.85 -2.50 -23.74
N GLY A 111 13.14 -3.62 -23.10
CA GLY A 111 14.29 -4.45 -23.40
C GLY A 111 13.94 -5.53 -24.44
N GLN A 112 14.92 -6.37 -24.81
CA GLN A 112 14.69 -7.51 -25.71
C GLN A 112 14.34 -8.79 -24.93
N GLY A 113 13.27 -9.47 -25.36
CA GLY A 113 12.83 -10.76 -24.85
C GLY A 113 11.56 -10.73 -23.96
N PRO A 114 10.98 -11.91 -23.64
CA PRO A 114 9.68 -12.02 -22.96
C PRO A 114 9.68 -11.51 -21.51
N ARG A 115 10.83 -11.30 -20.90
CA ARG A 115 10.96 -10.71 -19.56
C ARG A 115 10.85 -9.18 -19.53
N PHE A 116 10.82 -8.54 -20.70
CA PHE A 116 10.81 -7.08 -20.82
C PHE A 116 9.43 -6.50 -21.09
N SER A 117 8.46 -6.91 -20.28
CA SER A 117 7.16 -6.23 -20.25
C SER A 117 7.34 -4.78 -19.81
N ARG A 118 6.60 -3.86 -20.39
CA ARG A 118 6.52 -2.46 -19.94
C ARG A 118 5.83 -2.31 -18.60
N PHE A 119 5.18 -3.34 -18.15
CA PHE A 119 4.48 -3.43 -16.86
C PHE A 119 5.19 -4.43 -15.93
N PRO A 120 5.11 -4.25 -14.63
CA PRO A 120 4.31 -3.27 -13.90
C PRO A 120 4.80 -1.81 -13.94
N GLY A 121 5.99 -1.51 -14.44
CA GLY A 121 6.50 -0.17 -14.60
C GLY A 121 7.39 0.31 -13.46
N VAL A 122 7.90 1.52 -13.61
CA VAL A 122 8.75 2.20 -12.63
C VAL A 122 7.93 3.18 -11.82
N MET A 123 8.01 3.09 -10.49
CA MET A 123 7.27 3.92 -9.53
C MET A 123 8.23 4.82 -8.72
N ASP A 124 7.80 6.03 -8.41
CA ASP A 124 8.30 6.83 -7.28
C ASP A 124 7.07 7.31 -6.50
N LEU A 125 6.81 6.67 -5.36
CA LEU A 125 5.68 6.92 -4.48
C LEU A 125 6.22 7.32 -3.11
N ALA A 126 5.74 8.41 -2.55
CA ALA A 126 6.03 8.81 -1.18
C ALA A 126 4.81 9.47 -0.56
N GLY A 127 4.60 9.24 0.73
CA GLY A 127 3.48 9.84 1.44
C GLY A 127 3.53 9.62 2.94
N THR A 128 2.51 10.18 3.59
CA THR A 128 2.32 10.10 5.02
C THR A 128 0.86 9.77 5.35
N LEU A 129 0.65 9.02 6.43
CA LEU A 129 -0.68 8.84 7.01
C LEU A 129 -0.68 9.42 8.41
N VAL A 130 -1.67 10.25 8.69
CA VAL A 130 -1.89 10.78 10.04
C VAL A 130 -2.65 9.77 10.92
N ARG A 131 -3.40 8.88 10.28
CA ARG A 131 -4.19 7.82 10.92
C ARG A 131 -4.24 6.59 10.02
N ALA A 132 -4.09 5.40 10.61
CA ALA A 132 -4.39 4.13 9.97
C ALA A 132 -4.94 3.12 11.00
N ASP A 133 -5.92 2.33 10.59
CA ASP A 133 -6.45 1.19 11.35
C ASP A 133 -5.56 -0.04 11.10
N GLY A 134 -4.91 -0.53 12.15
CA GLY A 134 -4.02 -1.69 12.06
C GLY A 134 -4.74 -2.95 11.59
N THR A 135 -6.02 -3.12 11.95
CA THR A 135 -6.80 -4.31 11.56
C THR A 135 -7.11 -4.36 10.07
N ARG A 136 -6.95 -3.23 9.38
CA ARG A 136 -7.26 -3.09 7.95
C ARG A 136 -6.03 -3.10 7.04
N VAL A 137 -4.82 -3.15 7.60
CA VAL A 137 -3.58 -3.09 6.82
C VAL A 137 -3.48 -4.21 5.78
N HIS A 138 -4.03 -5.39 6.06
CA HIS A 138 -4.03 -6.53 5.14
C HIS A 138 -4.71 -6.22 3.79
N ARG A 139 -5.69 -5.31 3.75
CA ARG A 139 -6.41 -4.89 2.53
C ARG A 139 -5.51 -4.15 1.53
N TYR A 140 -4.43 -3.56 2.03
CA TYR A 140 -3.46 -2.77 1.25
C TYR A 140 -2.20 -3.55 0.92
N LEU A 141 -2.14 -4.83 1.25
CA LEU A 141 -1.04 -5.70 0.87
C LEU A 141 -1.23 -6.20 -0.58
N PRO A 142 -0.22 -6.02 -1.44
CA PRO A 142 -0.36 -6.35 -2.85
C PRO A 142 -0.42 -7.86 -3.09
N LEU A 143 -1.10 -8.26 -4.16
CA LEU A 143 -1.22 -9.66 -4.58
C LEU A 143 0.13 -10.31 -4.96
N SER A 144 1.18 -9.53 -5.16
CA SER A 144 2.55 -10.05 -5.32
C SER A 144 3.10 -10.71 -4.06
N LEU A 145 2.55 -10.39 -2.87
CA LEU A 145 2.86 -11.12 -1.64
C LEU A 145 2.11 -12.45 -1.58
N PRO A 146 2.71 -13.52 -1.03
CA PRO A 146 2.04 -14.79 -0.81
C PRO A 146 0.72 -14.64 -0.04
N ALA A 147 -0.29 -15.42 -0.39
CA ALA A 147 -1.60 -15.37 0.27
C ALA A 147 -1.49 -15.67 1.77
N GLU A 148 -0.63 -16.61 2.14
CA GLU A 148 -0.34 -16.97 3.53
C GLU A 148 0.15 -15.77 4.34
N SER A 149 1.03 -14.94 3.76
CA SER A 149 1.54 -13.73 4.43
C SER A 149 0.44 -12.70 4.60
N ARG A 150 -0.39 -12.46 3.57
CA ARG A 150 -1.50 -11.52 3.66
C ARG A 150 -2.55 -11.95 4.69
N HIS A 151 -2.90 -13.24 4.68
CA HIS A 151 -3.85 -13.82 5.64
C HIS A 151 -3.27 -13.88 7.06
N TYR A 152 -1.97 -14.11 7.21
CA TYR A 152 -1.31 -14.02 8.50
C TYR A 152 -1.46 -12.62 9.09
N VAL A 153 -1.17 -11.57 8.34
CA VAL A 153 -1.31 -10.19 8.81
C VAL A 153 -2.76 -9.88 9.21
N ARG A 154 -3.75 -10.33 8.43
CA ARG A 154 -5.17 -10.19 8.73
C ARG A 154 -5.54 -10.84 10.07
N ASP A 155 -5.06 -12.06 10.30
CA ASP A 155 -5.46 -12.88 11.46
C ASP A 155 -4.61 -12.57 12.70
N ALA A 156 -3.43 -11.95 12.53
CA ALA A 156 -2.51 -11.63 13.62
C ALA A 156 -2.79 -10.27 14.28
N ILE A 157 -3.26 -9.27 13.53
CA ILE A 157 -3.52 -7.93 14.07
C ILE A 157 -4.99 -7.84 14.48
N LEU A 158 -5.25 -8.02 15.78
CA LEU A 158 -6.62 -8.08 16.31
C LEU A 158 -7.19 -6.70 16.66
N SER A 159 -6.33 -5.75 17.00
CA SER A 159 -6.67 -4.34 17.26
C SER A 159 -5.44 -3.47 17.10
N GLY A 160 -5.64 -2.16 17.08
CA GLY A 160 -4.57 -1.18 17.12
C GLY A 160 -4.64 -0.15 16.00
N SER A 161 -3.90 0.91 16.19
CA SER A 161 -3.82 2.01 15.25
C SER A 161 -2.37 2.40 14.97
N ALA A 162 -2.15 3.06 13.83
CA ALA A 162 -0.88 3.68 13.50
C ALA A 162 -1.07 5.16 13.21
N SER A 163 -0.06 5.95 13.59
CA SER A 163 0.08 7.38 13.28
C SER A 163 1.48 7.67 12.80
N ASP A 164 1.68 8.88 12.27
CA ASP A 164 2.98 9.33 11.77
C ASP A 164 3.59 8.34 10.77
N VAL A 165 2.71 7.67 9.99
CA VAL A 165 3.17 6.71 9.00
C VAL A 165 3.88 7.45 7.87
N GLN A 166 5.07 7.02 7.53
CA GLN A 166 5.82 7.48 6.38
C GLN A 166 6.09 6.29 5.47
N PHE A 167 5.81 6.43 4.19
CA PHE A 167 6.07 5.36 3.24
C PHE A 167 6.76 5.88 1.98
N ARG A 168 7.63 5.05 1.42
CA ARG A 168 8.34 5.30 0.18
C ARG A 168 8.52 4.01 -0.60
N VAL A 169 8.21 4.07 -1.90
CA VAL A 169 8.46 3.00 -2.87
C VAL A 169 9.07 3.66 -4.10
N LYS A 170 10.29 3.30 -4.48
CA LYS A 170 10.96 3.86 -5.64
C LYS A 170 11.76 2.78 -6.37
N GLY A 171 11.52 2.62 -7.66
CA GLY A 171 12.21 1.65 -8.51
C GLY A 171 11.28 0.97 -9.50
N ASP A 172 11.81 0.01 -10.25
CA ASP A 172 10.99 -0.86 -11.09
C ASP A 172 10.23 -1.86 -10.21
N LEU A 173 8.92 -1.86 -10.31
CA LEU A 173 8.07 -2.70 -9.44
C LEU A 173 8.27 -4.21 -9.64
N ARG A 174 9.01 -4.63 -10.67
CA ARG A 174 9.44 -6.02 -10.85
C ARG A 174 10.46 -6.46 -9.82
N ASP A 175 11.26 -5.51 -9.30
CA ASP A 175 12.37 -5.77 -8.38
C ASP A 175 11.95 -5.58 -6.90
N LEU A 176 10.66 -5.31 -6.64
CA LEU A 176 10.14 -5.16 -5.29
C LEU A 176 10.36 -6.48 -4.49
N PRO A 177 10.86 -6.43 -3.25
CA PRO A 177 11.04 -5.28 -2.35
C PRO A 177 12.39 -4.55 -2.45
N PHE A 178 13.13 -4.63 -3.55
CA PHE A 178 14.42 -3.96 -3.80
C PHE A 178 15.52 -4.41 -2.83
N ASN A 179 15.79 -5.69 -2.76
CA ASN A 179 16.82 -6.25 -1.88
C ASN A 179 18.21 -5.66 -2.16
N ASP A 180 18.50 -5.36 -3.43
CA ASP A 180 19.67 -4.57 -3.83
C ASP A 180 19.35 -3.07 -3.78
N PRO A 181 20.03 -2.26 -2.93
CA PRO A 181 19.81 -0.82 -2.81
C PRO A 181 19.96 -0.04 -4.12
N SER A 182 20.72 -0.56 -5.10
CA SER A 182 20.89 0.08 -6.40
C SER A 182 19.64 0.01 -7.29
N GLN A 183 18.75 -0.97 -7.04
CA GLN A 183 17.53 -1.20 -7.82
C GLN A 183 16.36 -0.32 -7.35
N GLY A 184 16.38 0.14 -6.11
CA GLY A 184 15.30 0.95 -5.59
C GLY A 184 15.29 1.11 -4.08
N ASP A 185 14.17 1.65 -3.61
CA ASP A 185 13.93 1.94 -2.21
C ASP A 185 12.51 1.52 -1.82
N PHE A 186 12.39 0.75 -0.74
CA PHE A 186 11.13 0.42 -0.09
C PHE A 186 11.29 0.63 1.41
N ARG A 187 10.48 1.54 1.95
CA ARG A 187 10.47 1.82 3.38
C ARG A 187 9.07 2.21 3.83
N ILE A 188 8.65 1.66 4.98
CA ILE A 188 7.47 2.07 5.72
C ILE A 188 7.88 2.20 7.18
N ALA A 189 7.60 3.34 7.80
CA ALA A 189 7.81 3.57 9.22
C ALA A 189 6.51 4.09 9.82
N ALA A 190 6.14 3.61 11.01
CA ALA A 190 4.89 3.96 11.67
C ALA A 190 5.06 3.95 13.18
N ARG A 191 4.36 4.84 13.88
CA ARG A 191 4.11 4.73 15.32
C ARG A 191 2.83 3.96 15.54
N VAL A 192 2.93 2.84 16.24
CA VAL A 192 1.78 1.98 16.55
C VAL A 192 1.37 2.15 18.00
N ARG A 193 0.05 2.01 18.26
CA ARG A 193 -0.54 2.13 19.60
C ARG A 193 -1.69 1.14 19.78
N ASP A 194 -1.84 0.67 21.01
CA ASP A 194 -2.93 -0.18 21.45
C ASP A 194 -3.09 -1.45 20.60
N VAL A 195 -1.96 -1.95 20.07
CA VAL A 195 -1.98 -3.13 19.20
C VAL A 195 -2.13 -4.39 20.03
N THR A 196 -3.09 -5.22 19.63
CA THR A 196 -3.19 -6.61 20.07
C THR A 196 -2.72 -7.49 18.92
N TYR A 197 -1.64 -8.23 19.19
CA TYR A 197 -0.95 -9.02 18.18
C TYR A 197 -0.90 -10.49 18.57
N ALA A 198 -1.62 -11.32 17.83
CA ALA A 198 -1.58 -12.77 17.96
C ALA A 198 -0.47 -13.33 17.06
N TYR A 199 0.76 -13.39 17.56
CA TYR A 199 1.91 -13.89 16.79
C TYR A 199 1.78 -15.34 16.33
N VAL A 200 0.95 -16.12 17.01
CA VAL A 200 0.40 -17.38 16.51
C VAL A 200 -1.12 -17.22 16.42
N PRO A 201 -1.65 -16.79 15.27
CA PRO A 201 -3.10 -16.62 15.10
C PRO A 201 -3.87 -17.91 15.42
N PRO A 202 -5.13 -17.82 15.93
CA PRO A 202 -5.90 -19.00 16.31
C PRO A 202 -5.96 -20.09 15.25
N ARG A 203 -6.00 -19.70 13.97
CA ARG A 203 -6.02 -20.61 12.83
C ARG A 203 -4.75 -21.45 12.70
N LEU A 204 -3.61 -20.95 13.18
CA LEU A 204 -2.30 -21.62 13.11
C LEU A 204 -1.94 -22.37 14.41
N GLN A 205 -2.79 -22.30 15.43
CA GLN A 205 -2.55 -23.00 16.70
C GLN A 205 -2.88 -24.49 16.56
N PRO A 206 -2.07 -25.38 17.18
CA PRO A 206 -2.37 -26.80 17.19
C PRO A 206 -3.70 -27.10 17.90
N THR A 207 -4.51 -27.98 17.35
CA THR A 207 -5.76 -28.41 17.93
C THR A 207 -5.51 -29.11 19.28
N GLY A 208 -6.21 -28.68 20.34
CA GLY A 208 -6.08 -29.27 21.67
C GLY A 208 -4.90 -28.78 22.51
N ALA A 209 -4.05 -27.89 21.96
CA ALA A 209 -3.00 -27.24 22.74
C ALA A 209 -3.56 -25.99 23.48
N LEU A 210 -2.86 -25.59 24.56
CA LEU A 210 -3.15 -24.32 25.20
C LEU A 210 -2.91 -23.17 24.21
N PRO A 211 -3.79 -22.17 24.15
CA PRO A 211 -3.65 -21.07 23.21
C PRO A 211 -2.39 -20.25 23.54
N TRP A 212 -1.66 -19.88 22.51
CA TRP A 212 -0.55 -18.93 22.65
C TRP A 212 -1.11 -17.56 23.04
N PRO A 213 -0.58 -16.93 24.11
CA PRO A 213 -1.07 -15.63 24.57
C PRO A 213 -0.75 -14.56 23.54
N ALA A 214 -1.73 -13.73 23.19
CA ALA A 214 -1.49 -12.56 22.36
C ALA A 214 -0.67 -11.50 23.13
N LEU A 215 0.13 -10.75 22.41
CA LEU A 215 0.71 -9.50 22.91
C LEU A 215 -0.38 -8.42 22.91
N THR A 216 -0.46 -7.64 23.96
CA THR A 216 -1.52 -6.64 24.15
C THR A 216 -0.96 -5.28 24.50
N GLN A 217 -1.75 -4.24 24.18
CA GLN A 217 -1.37 -2.85 24.45
C GLN A 217 0.03 -2.50 23.91
N LEU A 218 0.40 -3.11 22.78
CA LEU A 218 1.68 -2.80 22.17
C LEU A 218 1.69 -1.37 21.65
N ALA A 219 2.76 -0.65 21.96
CA ALA A 219 3.06 0.66 21.42
C ALA A 219 4.56 0.74 21.13
N GLY A 220 4.94 1.40 20.04
CA GLY A 220 6.33 1.53 19.63
C GLY A 220 6.46 2.02 18.20
N GLU A 221 7.67 1.97 17.67
CA GLU A 221 7.96 2.26 16.28
C GLU A 221 8.11 0.95 15.49
N LEU A 222 7.41 0.83 14.37
CA LEU A 222 7.48 -0.30 13.45
C LEU A 222 8.07 0.18 12.12
N ILE A 223 9.13 -0.48 11.66
CA ILE A 223 9.83 -0.12 10.44
C ILE A 223 9.93 -1.35 9.55
N PHE A 224 9.47 -1.22 8.32
CA PHE A 224 9.78 -2.13 7.22
C PHE A 224 10.75 -1.44 6.28
N GLU A 225 11.84 -2.12 5.95
CA GLU A 225 12.82 -1.63 4.99
C GLU A 225 13.28 -2.79 4.12
N ARG A 226 12.95 -2.73 2.82
CA ARG A 226 13.14 -3.83 1.89
C ARG A 226 12.52 -5.13 2.40
N SER A 227 13.31 -6.18 2.57
CA SER A 227 12.85 -7.45 3.14
C SER A 227 12.96 -7.52 4.67
N SER A 228 13.39 -6.46 5.35
CA SER A 228 13.55 -6.47 6.80
C SER A 228 12.41 -5.80 7.55
N MET A 229 12.23 -6.18 8.82
CA MET A 229 11.33 -5.53 9.76
C MET A 229 12.06 -5.24 11.08
N GLN A 230 11.80 -4.09 11.67
CA GLN A 230 12.30 -3.68 12.98
C GLN A 230 11.17 -3.14 13.83
N VAL A 231 11.21 -3.47 15.12
CA VAL A 231 10.38 -2.88 16.15
C VAL A 231 11.29 -2.18 17.14
N ARG A 232 11.02 -0.92 17.46
CA ARG A 232 11.85 -0.12 18.35
C ARG A 232 11.06 0.47 19.50
N GLY A 233 11.67 0.39 20.69
CA GLY A 233 11.14 0.99 21.91
C GLY A 233 9.77 0.42 22.30
N ALA A 234 9.48 -0.82 21.95
CA ALA A 234 8.17 -1.39 22.17
C ALA A 234 7.86 -1.58 23.64
N THR A 235 6.63 -1.26 24.00
CA THR A 235 6.04 -1.50 25.31
C THR A 235 4.75 -2.30 25.15
N GLY A 236 4.30 -2.98 26.22
CA GLY A 236 3.06 -3.75 26.17
C GLY A 236 2.99 -4.81 27.27
N GLY A 237 2.23 -5.86 27.01
CA GLY A 237 2.07 -7.01 27.91
C GLY A 237 1.56 -8.23 27.17
N PHE A 238 1.17 -9.24 27.94
CA PHE A 238 0.60 -10.48 27.42
C PHE A 238 -0.84 -10.65 27.89
N ALA A 239 -1.68 -11.17 27.04
CA ALA A 239 -3.05 -11.54 27.40
C ALA A 239 -3.05 -12.59 28.52
N GLY A 240 -3.88 -12.38 29.53
CA GLY A 240 -4.01 -13.31 30.66
C GLY A 240 -2.90 -13.22 31.72
N THR A 241 -1.88 -12.38 31.56
CA THR A 241 -0.77 -12.24 32.51
C THR A 241 -0.51 -10.76 32.84
N PRO A 242 -1.37 -10.11 33.63
CA PRO A 242 -1.31 -8.65 33.88
C PRO A 242 -0.03 -8.19 34.63
N GLY A 243 0.69 -9.13 35.27
CA GLY A 243 1.95 -8.83 35.96
C GLY A 243 3.19 -8.81 35.05
N VAL A 244 3.08 -9.28 33.80
CA VAL A 244 4.20 -9.31 32.85
C VAL A 244 4.10 -8.10 31.93
N ARG A 245 5.15 -7.28 31.93
CA ARG A 245 5.25 -6.07 31.13
C ARG A 245 6.45 -6.14 30.20
N LEU A 246 6.24 -5.69 28.96
CA LEU A 246 7.31 -5.42 27.99
C LEU A 246 7.69 -3.96 28.11
N ALA A 247 8.99 -3.66 28.23
CA ALA A 247 9.50 -2.30 28.35
C ALA A 247 10.75 -2.13 27.47
N LYS A 248 10.68 -1.20 26.54
CA LYS A 248 11.78 -0.85 25.62
C LYS A 248 12.30 -2.05 24.80
N VAL A 249 11.39 -2.92 24.34
CA VAL A 249 11.77 -4.08 23.53
C VAL A 249 12.24 -3.62 22.16
N GLU A 250 13.36 -4.17 21.74
CA GLU A 250 13.86 -4.08 20.36
C GLU A 250 13.70 -5.45 19.71
N ALA A 251 13.15 -5.51 18.51
CA ALA A 251 13.05 -6.75 17.76
C ALA A 251 13.40 -6.51 16.29
N GLN A 252 14.02 -7.50 15.67
CA GLN A 252 14.39 -7.41 14.27
C GLN A 252 14.16 -8.75 13.58
N ILE A 253 13.63 -8.66 12.37
CA ILE A 253 13.60 -9.74 11.38
C ILE A 253 14.45 -9.26 10.20
N PRO A 254 15.66 -9.76 10.01
CA PRO A 254 16.54 -9.32 8.93
C PRO A 254 15.98 -9.64 7.54
N ASP A 255 15.28 -10.75 7.40
CA ASP A 255 14.68 -11.19 6.15
C ASP A 255 13.31 -11.84 6.41
N LEU A 256 12.24 -11.19 5.94
CA LEU A 256 10.87 -11.66 6.07
C LEU A 256 10.58 -12.92 5.25
N SER A 257 11.41 -13.26 4.27
CA SER A 257 11.32 -14.53 3.54
C SER A 257 11.88 -15.72 4.33
N HIS A 258 12.75 -15.43 5.32
CA HIS A 258 13.37 -16.41 6.22
C HIS A 258 13.26 -15.89 7.65
N THR A 259 12.07 -16.02 8.24
CA THR A 259 11.73 -15.36 9.49
C THR A 259 12.49 -15.95 10.69
N VAL A 260 13.54 -15.25 11.13
CA VAL A 260 14.21 -15.44 12.42
C VAL A 260 14.08 -14.14 13.19
N VAL A 261 13.46 -14.20 14.38
CA VAL A 261 13.24 -13.02 15.22
C VAL A 261 14.36 -12.91 16.26
N ALA A 262 15.12 -11.83 16.22
CA ALA A 262 16.04 -11.47 17.30
C ALA A 262 15.34 -10.43 18.21
N VAL A 263 15.34 -10.66 19.51
CA VAL A 263 14.72 -9.80 20.54
C VAL A 263 15.76 -9.44 21.59
N ASN A 264 15.86 -8.17 21.94
CA ASN A 264 16.70 -7.61 23.00
C ASN A 264 15.86 -6.82 23.98
#